data_faf4e3b6d1ed3dc624309b76357541aa
#
_entry.id   faf4e3b6d1ed3dc624309b76357541aa
#
_cell.length_a   1.000
_cell.length_b   1.000
_cell.length_c   1.000
_cell.angle_alpha   90.00
_cell.angle_beta   90.00
_cell.angle_gamma   90.00
#
_symmetry.space_group_name_H-M   'P 1'
#
loop_
_entity.id
_entity.type
_entity.pdbx_description
1 polymer ?
#
loop_
_entity_poly.entity_id
_entity_poly.type
_entity_poly.pdbx_seq_one_letter_code
_entity_poly.pdbx_strand_id
1 'polypeptide(L)'
;MKFLKKPYAYASILGLLLTGSFSYSMLKTFVLAETISTVATTNTSSNTAQASQAAKTATVTNSSYKDENISINLTETTVNDTQVYVADVTVSSSEYLKTAFAQNSFGTNVTAKTSVTAAENDAILAVNGDYYGANSSGYVIRNGVVYRDTVRENSNNGDLAIYKDGSFKIIYENQISADQLVKDGVVNLLAFGPALVENGEIVVGKNQEVGQAMASNPRTAIGIIDENHYIIVVSDGRTSESEGLSLYQLAEVMKSYGAKTAYNLDGGGSSTLYFNGQVINKPTTGGNKISERAVSDIVYIGY
;
A
#
# COMPACT_ATOMS: atom_id res chain seq x y z
N MET A 1 -31.48 35.43 30.69
CA MET A 1 -30.69 34.84 31.81
C MET A 1 -31.48 34.03 32.85
N LYS A 2 -32.81 33.90 32.78
CA LYS A 2 -33.61 33.05 33.71
C LYS A 2 -33.50 31.54 33.45
N PHE A 3 -33.13 31.12 32.23
CA PHE A 3 -33.03 29.67 31.85
C PHE A 3 -31.86 28.97 32.56
N LEU A 4 -30.71 29.64 32.68
CA LEU A 4 -29.50 29.08 33.32
C LEU A 4 -29.62 28.84 34.85
N LYS A 5 -30.71 29.29 35.50
CA LYS A 5 -30.93 29.10 36.94
C LYS A 5 -31.68 27.80 37.28
N LYS A 6 -32.07 26.99 36.28
CA LYS A 6 -32.79 25.74 36.49
C LYS A 6 -31.85 24.55 36.48
N PRO A 7 -31.94 23.59 37.41
CA PRO A 7 -31.02 22.46 37.53
C PRO A 7 -30.92 21.61 36.27
N TYR A 8 -31.99 21.50 35.49
CA TYR A 8 -31.99 20.76 34.23
C TYR A 8 -31.23 21.51 33.10
N ALA A 9 -31.05 22.81 33.20
CA ALA A 9 -30.30 23.55 32.20
C ALA A 9 -28.81 23.16 32.20
N TYR A 10 -28.22 22.92 33.38
CA TYR A 10 -26.85 22.43 33.51
C TYR A 10 -26.71 21.02 32.96
N ALA A 11 -27.67 20.13 33.27
CA ALA A 11 -27.65 18.77 32.75
C ALA A 11 -27.76 18.76 31.21
N SER A 12 -28.62 19.60 30.63
CA SER A 12 -28.76 19.74 29.17
C SER A 12 -27.52 20.27 28.51
N ILE A 13 -26.89 21.32 29.09
CA ILE A 13 -25.65 21.91 28.58
C ILE A 13 -24.51 20.87 28.66
N LEU A 14 -24.38 20.17 29.80
CA LEU A 14 -23.37 19.12 29.96
C LEU A 14 -23.58 17.98 28.96
N GLY A 15 -24.82 17.53 28.75
CA GLY A 15 -25.16 16.51 27.76
C GLY A 15 -24.77 16.93 26.34
N LEU A 16 -25.07 18.19 25.94
CA LEU A 16 -24.66 18.71 24.63
C LEU A 16 -23.13 18.81 24.48
N LEU A 17 -22.43 19.23 25.53
CA LEU A 17 -20.97 19.30 25.49
C LEU A 17 -20.33 17.92 25.39
N LEU A 18 -20.82 16.93 26.14
CA LEU A 18 -20.33 15.54 26.09
C LEU A 18 -20.62 14.90 24.73
N THR A 19 -21.83 15.08 24.20
CA THR A 19 -22.20 14.56 22.88
C THR A 19 -21.37 15.23 21.77
N GLY A 20 -21.22 16.53 21.82
CA GLY A 20 -20.41 17.29 20.87
C GLY A 20 -18.94 16.92 20.92
N SER A 21 -18.38 16.77 22.12
CA SER A 21 -16.99 16.33 22.32
C SER A 21 -16.76 14.92 21.82
N PHE A 22 -17.66 13.99 22.12
CA PHE A 22 -17.60 12.61 21.64
C PHE A 22 -17.69 12.55 20.10
N SER A 23 -18.68 13.26 19.52
CA SER A 23 -18.83 13.32 18.06
C SER A 23 -17.61 13.93 17.38
N TYR A 24 -17.04 15.01 17.93
CA TYR A 24 -15.82 15.64 17.41
C TYR A 24 -14.62 14.69 17.50
N SER A 25 -14.46 13.99 18.63
CA SER A 25 -13.39 13.01 18.81
C SER A 25 -13.50 11.85 17.80
N MET A 26 -14.71 11.33 17.60
CA MET A 26 -14.96 10.29 16.59
C MET A 26 -14.69 10.78 15.17
N LEU A 27 -15.14 11.98 14.82
CA LEU A 27 -14.85 12.59 13.52
C LEU A 27 -13.34 12.80 13.32
N LYS A 28 -12.63 13.35 14.30
CA LYS A 28 -11.19 13.55 14.22
C LYS A 28 -10.44 12.24 14.03
N THR A 29 -10.83 11.18 14.75
CA THR A 29 -10.13 9.91 14.72
C THR A 29 -10.38 9.13 13.43
N PHE A 30 -11.60 9.18 12.87
CA PHE A 30 -11.99 8.25 11.80
C PHE A 30 -12.34 8.90 10.46
N VAL A 31 -12.51 10.23 10.41
CA VAL A 31 -13.06 10.89 9.22
C VAL A 31 -12.24 12.10 8.79
N LEU A 32 -11.80 12.95 9.73
CA LEU A 32 -11.10 14.17 9.35
C LEU A 32 -9.65 13.86 8.96
N ALA A 33 -9.26 14.28 7.78
CA ALA A 33 -7.87 14.23 7.34
C ALA A 33 -7.03 15.22 8.17
N GLU A 34 -5.88 14.75 8.65
CA GLU A 34 -4.90 15.58 9.34
C GLU A 34 -3.56 15.43 8.64
N THR A 35 -3.16 16.44 7.87
CA THR A 35 -1.84 16.51 7.24
C THR A 35 -0.80 16.91 8.27
N ILE A 36 0.22 16.04 8.44
CA ILE A 36 1.34 16.30 9.35
C ILE A 36 2.50 16.94 8.60
N SER A 37 2.77 16.51 7.37
CA SER A 37 3.77 17.13 6.50
C SER A 37 3.40 16.96 5.03
N THR A 38 3.78 17.95 4.21
CA THR A 38 3.73 17.82 2.74
C THR A 38 5.09 17.40 2.23
N VAL A 39 5.09 16.47 1.30
CA VAL A 39 6.31 16.04 0.62
C VAL A 39 6.59 17.04 -0.50
N ALA A 40 7.76 17.70 -0.44
CA ALA A 40 8.19 18.55 -1.53
C ALA A 40 8.42 17.66 -2.76
N THR A 41 7.62 17.86 -3.80
CA THR A 41 7.86 17.23 -5.09
C THR A 41 9.12 17.86 -5.67
N THR A 42 10.27 17.25 -5.48
CA THR A 42 11.48 17.63 -6.20
C THR A 42 11.31 17.12 -7.63
N ASN A 43 10.59 17.89 -8.44
CA ASN A 43 10.70 17.79 -9.89
C ASN A 43 12.11 18.22 -10.26
N THR A 44 13.06 17.31 -10.16
CA THR A 44 14.38 17.54 -10.73
C THR A 44 14.15 17.54 -12.25
N SER A 45 14.50 18.63 -12.89
CA SER A 45 14.32 18.82 -14.34
C SER A 45 14.95 17.70 -15.19
N SER A 46 15.86 16.92 -14.64
CA SER A 46 16.43 15.71 -15.21
C SER A 46 15.44 14.55 -15.33
N ASN A 47 14.57 14.34 -14.33
CA ASN A 47 13.62 13.22 -14.34
C ASN A 47 12.52 13.43 -15.37
N THR A 48 12.06 14.67 -15.54
CA THR A 48 11.04 15.00 -16.55
C THR A 48 11.55 14.80 -17.98
N ALA A 49 12.83 15.13 -18.24
CA ALA A 49 13.43 14.91 -19.54
C ALA A 49 13.64 13.41 -19.84
N GLN A 50 14.03 12.64 -18.83
CA GLN A 50 14.22 11.19 -18.95
C GLN A 50 12.89 10.45 -19.11
N ALA A 51 11.86 10.81 -18.32
CA ALA A 51 10.51 10.28 -18.46
C ALA A 51 9.93 10.59 -19.84
N SER A 52 10.11 11.83 -20.34
CA SER A 52 9.66 12.22 -21.68
C SER A 52 10.37 11.49 -22.81
N GLN A 53 11.66 11.18 -22.63
CA GLN A 53 12.46 10.45 -23.62
C GLN A 53 12.11 8.95 -23.58
N ALA A 54 11.97 8.35 -22.40
CA ALA A 54 11.57 6.96 -22.22
C ALA A 54 10.15 6.72 -22.82
N ALA A 55 9.21 7.60 -22.55
CA ALA A 55 7.87 7.51 -23.12
C ALA A 55 7.84 7.55 -24.67
N LYS A 56 8.80 8.21 -25.30
CA LYS A 56 8.92 8.27 -26.77
C LYS A 56 9.46 6.99 -27.39
N THR A 57 10.19 6.17 -26.64
CA THR A 57 10.83 4.94 -27.11
C THR A 57 10.16 3.68 -26.59
N ALA A 58 9.23 3.82 -25.63
CA ALA A 58 8.56 2.69 -25.03
C ALA A 58 7.64 1.95 -26.01
N THR A 59 7.67 0.62 -25.94
CA THR A 59 6.65 -0.24 -26.56
C THR A 59 5.61 -0.55 -25.49
N VAL A 60 4.36 -0.16 -25.74
CA VAL A 60 3.25 -0.30 -24.80
C VAL A 60 2.13 -1.10 -25.44
N THR A 61 1.63 -2.09 -24.71
CA THR A 61 0.42 -2.85 -25.06
C THR A 61 -0.57 -2.82 -23.88
N ASN A 62 -1.70 -3.48 -23.99
CA ASN A 62 -2.64 -3.60 -22.87
C ASN A 62 -2.08 -4.40 -21.69
N SER A 63 -1.08 -5.25 -21.91
CA SER A 63 -0.50 -6.14 -20.91
C SER A 63 1.02 -6.03 -20.78
N SER A 64 1.66 -5.10 -21.44
CA SER A 64 3.11 -4.92 -21.31
C SER A 64 3.56 -3.48 -21.53
N TYR A 65 4.64 -3.13 -20.86
CA TYR A 65 5.41 -1.91 -21.06
C TYR A 65 6.88 -2.28 -21.18
N LYS A 66 7.59 -1.74 -22.15
CA LYS A 66 9.02 -1.96 -22.27
C LYS A 66 9.72 -0.73 -22.88
N ASP A 67 10.71 -0.25 -22.18
CA ASP A 67 11.70 0.70 -22.69
C ASP A 67 13.12 0.24 -22.32
N GLU A 68 14.09 1.14 -22.31
CA GLU A 68 15.49 0.85 -21.98
C GLU A 68 15.68 0.45 -20.51
N ASN A 69 14.87 1.00 -19.59
CA ASN A 69 15.06 0.89 -18.15
C ASN A 69 14.01 0.04 -17.45
N ILE A 70 12.82 -0.07 -17.99
CA ILE A 70 11.66 -0.69 -17.34
C ILE A 70 11.03 -1.70 -18.30
N SER A 71 10.83 -2.93 -17.82
CA SER A 71 10.08 -3.97 -18.51
C SER A 71 9.01 -4.50 -17.56
N ILE A 72 7.75 -4.43 -17.98
CA ILE A 72 6.59 -4.91 -17.22
C ILE A 72 5.77 -5.83 -18.11
N ASN A 73 5.46 -7.03 -17.61
CA ASN A 73 4.52 -7.95 -18.25
C ASN A 73 3.39 -8.27 -17.27
N LEU A 74 2.16 -8.04 -17.68
CA LEU A 74 0.96 -8.41 -16.94
C LEU A 74 0.44 -9.76 -17.42
N THR A 75 0.17 -10.65 -16.48
CA THR A 75 -0.50 -11.93 -16.72
C THR A 75 -1.77 -11.97 -15.89
N GLU A 76 -2.87 -12.37 -16.53
CA GLU A 76 -4.13 -12.67 -15.86
C GLU A 76 -4.28 -14.19 -15.75
N THR A 77 -4.64 -14.67 -14.58
CA THR A 77 -4.84 -16.11 -14.31
C THR A 77 -5.95 -16.32 -13.30
N THR A 78 -6.50 -17.53 -13.24
CA THR A 78 -7.49 -17.90 -12.24
C THR A 78 -6.88 -18.87 -11.26
N VAL A 79 -6.97 -18.57 -9.96
CA VAL A 79 -6.49 -19.41 -8.87
C VAL A 79 -7.61 -19.55 -7.84
N ASN A 80 -8.03 -20.77 -7.52
CA ASN A 80 -9.10 -21.05 -6.55
C ASN A 80 -10.35 -20.16 -6.78
N ASP A 81 -10.91 -20.23 -7.99
CA ASP A 81 -12.09 -19.45 -8.42
C ASP A 81 -11.94 -17.94 -8.22
N THR A 82 -10.73 -17.43 -8.34
CA THR A 82 -10.40 -16.02 -8.16
C THR A 82 -9.53 -15.52 -9.29
N GLN A 83 -9.91 -14.38 -9.86
CA GLN A 83 -9.11 -13.67 -10.86
C GLN A 83 -7.89 -13.06 -10.18
N VAL A 84 -6.71 -13.37 -10.69
CA VAL A 84 -5.41 -12.91 -10.18
C VAL A 84 -4.65 -12.24 -11.30
N TYR A 85 -4.14 -11.06 -11.00
CA TYR A 85 -3.30 -10.25 -11.88
C TYR A 85 -1.88 -10.26 -11.35
N VAL A 86 -0.95 -10.60 -12.20
CA VAL A 86 0.47 -10.73 -11.86
C VAL A 86 1.26 -9.80 -12.74
N ALA A 87 1.98 -8.87 -12.14
CA ALA A 87 2.93 -8.01 -12.84
C ALA A 87 4.35 -8.52 -12.57
N ASP A 88 5.01 -8.98 -13.62
CA ASP A 88 6.43 -9.31 -13.66
C ASP A 88 7.19 -8.06 -14.08
N VAL A 89 8.06 -7.55 -13.22
CA VAL A 89 8.68 -6.24 -13.34
C VAL A 89 10.19 -6.36 -13.26
N THR A 90 10.90 -6.03 -14.33
CA THR A 90 12.34 -5.90 -14.34
C THR A 90 12.74 -4.45 -14.60
N VAL A 91 13.64 -3.91 -13.80
CA VAL A 91 14.14 -2.54 -13.93
C VAL A 91 15.66 -2.51 -14.00
N SER A 92 16.24 -1.48 -14.63
CA SER A 92 17.70 -1.30 -14.68
C SER A 92 18.27 -0.74 -13.38
N SER A 93 17.43 -0.18 -12.51
CA SER A 93 17.79 0.38 -11.20
C SER A 93 16.62 0.28 -10.25
N SER A 94 16.89 -0.01 -8.98
CA SER A 94 15.91 0.00 -7.89
C SER A 94 15.21 1.36 -7.70
N GLU A 95 15.78 2.44 -8.21
CA GLU A 95 15.20 3.79 -8.16
C GLU A 95 13.85 3.92 -8.90
N TYR A 96 13.52 2.96 -9.79
CA TYR A 96 12.24 2.91 -10.48
C TYR A 96 11.13 2.25 -9.65
N LEU A 97 11.46 1.56 -8.54
CA LEU A 97 10.49 1.08 -7.54
C LEU A 97 10.32 2.16 -6.46
N LYS A 98 9.18 2.79 -6.46
CA LYS A 98 8.91 4.01 -5.67
C LYS A 98 7.68 3.87 -4.80
N THR A 99 7.51 4.79 -3.88
CA THR A 99 6.28 5.01 -3.11
C THR A 99 5.84 6.46 -3.20
N ALA A 100 4.53 6.70 -3.11
CA ALA A 100 4.00 8.06 -3.04
C ALA A 100 2.84 8.13 -2.03
N PHE A 101 2.80 9.20 -1.26
CA PHE A 101 1.66 9.50 -0.40
C PHE A 101 0.49 10.06 -1.20
N ALA A 102 -0.73 9.72 -0.79
CA ALA A 102 -1.93 10.38 -1.28
C ALA A 102 -1.82 11.91 -1.07
N GLN A 103 -2.20 12.70 -2.09
CA GLN A 103 -2.15 14.16 -2.05
C GLN A 103 -0.74 14.72 -1.71
N ASN A 104 0.33 13.96 -2.00
CA ASN A 104 1.71 14.30 -1.64
C ASN A 104 1.89 14.71 -0.17
N SER A 105 1.11 14.12 0.74
CA SER A 105 1.06 14.53 2.14
C SER A 105 1.07 13.33 3.08
N PHE A 106 1.97 13.35 4.05
CA PHE A 106 1.95 12.43 5.18
C PHE A 106 0.94 12.92 6.23
N GLY A 107 0.06 12.04 6.68
CA GLY A 107 -0.93 12.40 7.69
C GLY A 107 -1.90 11.27 8.02
N THR A 108 -2.82 11.55 8.95
CA THR A 108 -3.90 10.65 9.33
C THR A 108 -5.11 10.90 8.45
N ASN A 109 -5.73 9.83 7.93
CA ASN A 109 -6.90 9.90 7.02
C ASN A 109 -6.69 10.75 5.75
N VAL A 110 -5.45 11.08 5.40
CA VAL A 110 -5.13 11.67 4.09
C VAL A 110 -5.15 10.54 3.08
N THR A 111 -6.13 10.54 2.18
CA THR A 111 -6.36 9.43 1.26
C THR A 111 -6.75 9.91 -0.14
N ALA A 112 -6.37 9.13 -1.15
CA ALA A 112 -6.81 9.27 -2.53
C ALA A 112 -6.95 7.88 -3.15
N LYS A 113 -7.63 7.75 -4.28
CA LYS A 113 -7.66 6.49 -5.03
C LYS A 113 -6.25 6.15 -5.52
N THR A 114 -5.90 4.87 -5.57
CA THR A 114 -4.64 4.40 -6.15
C THR A 114 -4.43 4.98 -7.56
N SER A 115 -5.46 4.96 -8.41
CA SER A 115 -5.40 5.52 -9.76
C SER A 115 -5.12 7.03 -9.82
N VAL A 116 -5.62 7.79 -8.84
CA VAL A 116 -5.39 9.24 -8.76
C VAL A 116 -3.94 9.53 -8.36
N THR A 117 -3.47 8.91 -7.27
CA THR A 117 -2.08 9.09 -6.83
C THR A 117 -1.09 8.57 -7.87
N ALA A 118 -1.42 7.47 -8.56
CA ALA A 118 -0.59 6.94 -9.65
C ALA A 118 -0.46 7.93 -10.81
N ALA A 119 -1.58 8.53 -11.24
CA ALA A 119 -1.59 9.52 -12.31
C ALA A 119 -0.85 10.81 -11.92
N GLU A 120 -0.96 11.26 -10.66
CA GLU A 120 -0.23 12.42 -10.13
C GLU A 120 1.29 12.22 -10.07
N ASN A 121 1.75 10.96 -10.08
CA ASN A 121 3.17 10.58 -10.03
C ASN A 121 3.69 9.95 -11.33
N ASP A 122 2.96 10.11 -12.45
CA ASP A 122 3.33 9.55 -13.76
C ASP A 122 3.69 8.06 -13.70
N ALA A 123 3.00 7.30 -12.83
CA ALA A 123 3.26 5.88 -12.63
C ALA A 123 2.90 5.06 -13.88
N ILE A 124 3.79 4.16 -14.29
CA ILE A 124 3.52 3.17 -15.33
C ILE A 124 2.68 2.02 -14.77
N LEU A 125 3.05 1.53 -13.58
CA LEU A 125 2.36 0.51 -12.81
C LEU A 125 2.23 0.99 -11.37
N ALA A 126 1.07 0.80 -10.73
CA ALA A 126 0.92 1.08 -9.31
C ALA A 126 -0.05 0.12 -8.62
N VAL A 127 0.17 -0.09 -7.33
CA VAL A 127 -0.74 -0.75 -6.42
C VAL A 127 -0.90 0.06 -5.14
N ASN A 128 -1.98 -0.19 -4.39
CA ASN A 128 -2.14 0.39 -3.06
C ASN A 128 -0.98 0.01 -2.12
N GLY A 129 -0.70 0.86 -1.14
CA GLY A 129 0.33 0.65 -0.12
C GLY A 129 -0.16 -0.07 1.13
N ASP A 130 0.31 0.37 2.30
CA ASP A 130 0.30 -0.38 3.56
C ASP A 130 -0.70 0.07 4.62
N TYR A 131 -1.59 1.00 4.35
CA TYR A 131 -2.61 1.45 5.31
C TYR A 131 -2.06 2.26 6.52
N TYR A 132 -0.87 2.86 6.40
CA TYR A 132 -0.24 3.61 7.50
C TYR A 132 -1.10 4.75 8.06
N GLY A 133 -1.89 5.40 7.21
CA GLY A 133 -2.66 6.61 7.54
C GLY A 133 -3.88 6.37 8.43
N ALA A 134 -4.28 5.12 8.64
CA ALA A 134 -5.32 4.74 9.59
C ALA A 134 -4.75 4.36 10.97
N ASN A 135 -3.43 4.25 11.10
CA ASN A 135 -2.74 3.85 12.31
C ASN A 135 -2.00 5.03 12.94
N SER A 136 -1.95 5.07 14.28
CA SER A 136 -1.18 6.05 15.05
C SER A 136 0.25 5.59 15.38
N SER A 137 0.56 4.32 15.14
CA SER A 137 1.86 3.68 15.38
C SER A 137 2.26 2.80 14.20
N GLY A 138 3.48 2.30 14.21
CA GLY A 138 4.13 1.62 13.12
C GLY A 138 5.06 2.57 12.35
N TYR A 139 6.26 2.11 12.04
CA TYR A 139 7.23 2.93 11.31
C TYR A 139 6.72 3.30 9.92
N VAL A 140 7.01 4.53 9.51
CA VAL A 140 6.78 5.00 8.14
C VAL A 140 8.07 5.62 7.63
N ILE A 141 8.72 4.93 6.72
CA ILE A 141 9.92 5.40 6.00
C ILE A 141 9.56 5.44 4.51
N ARG A 142 9.70 6.60 3.88
CA ARG A 142 9.49 6.78 2.44
C ARG A 142 10.63 7.62 1.86
N ASN A 143 11.23 7.13 0.79
CA ASN A 143 12.35 7.78 0.10
C ASN A 143 13.52 8.14 1.04
N GLY A 144 13.84 7.26 2.00
CA GLY A 144 14.92 7.46 2.98
C GLY A 144 14.61 8.47 4.09
N VAL A 145 13.37 8.94 4.20
CA VAL A 145 12.94 9.88 5.26
C VAL A 145 12.03 9.16 6.24
N VAL A 146 12.32 9.32 7.53
CA VAL A 146 11.47 8.83 8.62
C VAL A 146 10.34 9.82 8.87
N TYR A 147 9.10 9.39 8.66
CA TYR A 147 7.89 10.17 8.92
C TYR A 147 7.22 9.78 10.25
N ARG A 148 7.41 8.53 10.68
CA ARG A 148 6.92 8.02 11.97
C ARG A 148 7.86 6.92 12.46
N ASP A 149 8.24 6.99 13.74
CA ASP A 149 9.17 6.08 14.43
C ASP A 149 8.56 5.40 15.66
N THR A 150 7.25 5.49 15.81
CA THR A 150 6.53 4.87 16.94
C THR A 150 6.32 3.39 16.66
N VAL A 151 6.86 2.53 17.50
CA VAL A 151 6.74 1.06 17.39
C VAL A 151 5.28 0.62 17.53
N ARG A 152 4.84 -0.32 16.69
CA ARG A 152 3.52 -0.95 16.81
C ARG A 152 3.45 -1.86 18.04
N GLU A 153 2.31 -1.83 18.75
CA GLU A 153 2.09 -2.68 19.93
C GLU A 153 2.12 -4.18 19.59
N ASN A 154 1.72 -4.57 18.39
CA ASN A 154 1.72 -5.96 17.89
C ASN A 154 2.58 -6.10 16.64
N SER A 155 3.90 -5.97 16.79
CA SER A 155 4.86 -6.01 15.67
C SER A 155 5.25 -7.44 15.22
N ASN A 156 4.44 -8.46 15.53
CA ASN A 156 4.77 -9.87 15.21
C ASN A 156 4.70 -10.20 13.72
N ASN A 157 4.05 -9.37 12.91
CA ASN A 157 3.91 -9.60 11.47
C ASN A 157 5.15 -9.21 10.65
N GLY A 158 6.12 -8.54 11.27
CA GLY A 158 7.25 -7.94 10.58
C GLY A 158 6.83 -6.83 9.62
N ASP A 159 7.79 -6.10 9.09
CA ASP A 159 7.63 -5.06 8.08
C ASP A 159 8.55 -5.34 6.90
N LEU A 160 8.14 -4.93 5.71
CA LEU A 160 8.98 -5.03 4.53
C LEU A 160 9.89 -3.80 4.42
N ALA A 161 11.17 -3.99 4.63
CA ALA A 161 12.21 -3.00 4.36
C ALA A 161 12.73 -3.18 2.93
N ILE A 162 12.62 -2.11 2.13
CA ILE A 162 13.17 -2.00 0.77
C ILE A 162 14.41 -1.14 0.86
N TYR A 163 15.55 -1.71 0.50
CA TYR A 163 16.85 -1.07 0.56
C TYR A 163 17.17 -0.31 -0.74
N LYS A 164 18.12 0.60 -0.67
CA LYS A 164 18.58 1.40 -1.81
C LYS A 164 19.13 0.54 -2.96
N ASP A 165 19.67 -0.64 -2.68
CA ASP A 165 20.10 -1.62 -3.68
C ASP A 165 18.94 -2.44 -4.27
N GLY A 166 17.69 -2.16 -3.88
CA GLY A 166 16.51 -2.86 -4.32
C GLY A 166 16.21 -4.15 -3.56
N SER A 167 17.06 -4.57 -2.63
CA SER A 167 16.83 -5.78 -1.84
C SER A 167 15.69 -5.62 -0.83
N PHE A 168 15.01 -6.73 -0.55
CA PHE A 168 13.89 -6.83 0.38
C PHE A 168 14.30 -7.62 1.63
N LYS A 169 13.98 -7.09 2.81
CA LYS A 169 14.16 -7.82 4.08
C LYS A 169 12.95 -7.62 4.98
N ILE A 170 12.59 -8.65 5.73
CA ILE A 170 11.60 -8.55 6.79
C ILE A 170 12.32 -8.10 8.07
N ILE A 171 11.82 -7.04 8.69
CA ILE A 171 12.35 -6.49 9.94
C ILE A 171 11.25 -6.45 11.00
N TYR A 172 11.65 -6.29 12.25
CA TYR A 172 10.75 -6.14 13.38
C TYR A 172 11.08 -4.85 14.14
N GLU A 173 10.09 -3.96 14.26
CA GLU A 173 10.25 -2.61 14.83
C GLU A 173 10.81 -2.60 16.26
N ASN A 174 10.55 -3.66 17.05
CA ASN A 174 11.09 -3.80 18.40
C ASN A 174 12.56 -4.23 18.46
N GLN A 175 13.19 -4.52 17.32
CA GLN A 175 14.58 -4.99 17.24
C GLN A 175 15.54 -3.95 16.67
N ILE A 176 15.03 -2.98 15.90
CA ILE A 176 15.84 -1.98 15.21
C ILE A 176 15.05 -0.66 15.10
N SER A 177 15.70 0.47 15.32
CA SER A 177 15.06 1.78 15.21
C SER A 177 14.90 2.22 13.76
N ALA A 178 13.90 3.08 13.48
CA ALA A 178 13.68 3.66 12.16
C ALA A 178 14.90 4.44 11.64
N ASP A 179 15.56 5.20 12.50
CA ASP A 179 16.79 5.93 12.17
C ASP A 179 17.95 5.00 11.78
N GLN A 180 18.06 3.83 12.45
CA GLN A 180 19.09 2.86 12.11
C GLN A 180 18.80 2.20 10.77
N LEU A 181 17.53 1.88 10.47
CA LEU A 181 17.13 1.35 9.18
C LEU A 181 17.52 2.28 8.03
N VAL A 182 17.28 3.59 8.17
CA VAL A 182 17.68 4.59 7.14
C VAL A 182 19.20 4.66 7.01
N LYS A 183 19.95 4.63 8.12
CA LYS A 183 21.44 4.58 8.07
C LYS A 183 21.95 3.32 7.38
N ASP A 184 21.25 2.20 7.53
CA ASP A 184 21.58 0.92 6.90
C ASP A 184 21.15 0.86 5.42
N GLY A 185 20.52 1.93 4.91
CA GLY A 185 20.17 2.07 3.51
C GLY A 185 18.73 1.74 3.15
N VAL A 186 17.82 1.62 4.13
CA VAL A 186 16.39 1.46 3.85
C VAL A 186 15.84 2.75 3.27
N VAL A 187 15.21 2.65 2.11
CA VAL A 187 14.56 3.78 1.42
C VAL A 187 13.05 3.76 1.62
N ASN A 188 12.42 2.59 1.70
CA ASN A 188 11.00 2.45 1.98
C ASN A 188 10.76 1.34 3.00
N LEU A 189 9.81 1.54 3.89
CA LEU A 189 9.33 0.53 4.84
C LEU A 189 7.82 0.44 4.74
N LEU A 190 7.30 -0.75 4.46
CA LEU A 190 5.87 -1.03 4.34
C LEU A 190 5.43 -1.89 5.52
N ALA A 191 4.45 -1.40 6.27
CA ALA A 191 4.09 -1.91 7.59
C ALA A 191 2.64 -2.43 7.67
N PHE A 192 2.30 -3.48 6.92
CA PHE A 192 0.99 -4.15 6.95
C PHE A 192 1.13 -5.62 7.37
N GLY A 193 1.69 -6.43 6.49
CA GLY A 193 2.01 -7.84 6.72
C GLY A 193 0.86 -8.83 6.64
N PRO A 194 1.15 -10.07 6.92
CA PRO A 194 2.46 -10.61 7.26
C PRO A 194 3.40 -10.80 6.05
N ALA A 195 4.65 -11.21 6.32
CA ALA A 195 5.49 -11.81 5.31
C ALA A 195 4.81 -13.08 4.77
N LEU A 196 4.88 -13.28 3.46
CA LEU A 196 4.28 -14.43 2.77
C LEU A 196 5.31 -15.48 2.43
N VAL A 197 6.46 -15.03 1.93
CA VAL A 197 7.60 -15.85 1.52
C VAL A 197 8.87 -15.24 2.06
N GLU A 198 9.74 -16.04 2.65
CA GLU A 198 11.10 -15.69 3.04
C GLU A 198 12.06 -16.79 2.59
N ASN A 199 13.19 -16.42 1.99
CA ASN A 199 14.17 -17.33 1.43
C ASN A 199 13.58 -18.37 0.46
N GLY A 200 12.53 -17.99 -0.28
CA GLY A 200 11.83 -18.85 -1.22
C GLY A 200 10.84 -19.84 -0.58
N GLU A 201 10.67 -19.79 0.75
CA GLU A 201 9.73 -20.66 1.46
C GLU A 201 8.53 -19.88 2.01
N ILE A 202 7.35 -20.50 1.97
CA ILE A 202 6.11 -19.93 2.54
C ILE A 202 6.24 -19.90 4.05
N VAL A 203 6.07 -18.71 4.65
CA VAL A 203 6.18 -18.50 6.10
C VAL A 203 4.84 -18.20 6.78
N VAL A 204 3.78 -17.97 6.01
CA VAL A 204 2.42 -17.78 6.51
C VAL A 204 1.72 -19.12 6.69
N GLY A 205 1.02 -19.29 7.82
CA GLY A 205 0.26 -20.53 8.11
C GLY A 205 -1.03 -20.64 7.28
N LYS A 206 -1.49 -21.87 7.01
CA LYS A 206 -2.70 -22.12 6.21
C LYS A 206 -3.98 -21.45 6.72
N ASN A 207 -4.08 -21.21 8.04
CA ASN A 207 -5.23 -20.58 8.68
C ASN A 207 -4.89 -19.19 9.24
N GLN A 208 -3.76 -18.63 8.86
CA GLN A 208 -3.35 -17.29 9.27
C GLN A 208 -4.04 -16.25 8.41
N GLU A 209 -4.64 -15.25 9.06
CA GLU A 209 -5.30 -14.13 8.40
C GLU A 209 -4.95 -12.81 9.07
N VAL A 210 -5.22 -11.70 8.41
CA VAL A 210 -4.96 -10.35 8.93
C VAL A 210 -6.16 -9.88 9.74
N GLY A 211 -6.00 -9.74 11.04
CA GLY A 211 -6.98 -9.14 11.94
C GLY A 211 -8.38 -9.75 11.78
N GLN A 212 -9.36 -8.90 11.44
CA GLN A 212 -10.76 -9.30 11.21
C GLN A 212 -11.07 -9.61 9.72
N ALA A 213 -10.04 -9.76 8.89
CA ALA A 213 -10.24 -10.07 7.47
C ALA A 213 -10.90 -11.44 7.31
N MET A 214 -11.73 -11.55 6.28
CA MET A 214 -12.31 -12.84 5.88
C MET A 214 -11.20 -13.73 5.31
N ALA A 215 -11.36 -15.05 5.43
CA ALA A 215 -10.39 -16.02 4.88
C ALA A 215 -10.14 -15.82 3.38
N SER A 216 -11.19 -15.47 2.62
CA SER A 216 -11.10 -15.12 1.20
C SER A 216 -11.35 -13.63 1.01
N ASN A 217 -10.38 -12.93 0.45
CA ASN A 217 -10.43 -11.48 0.21
C ASN A 217 -9.72 -11.09 -1.08
N PRO A 218 -10.05 -9.92 -1.67
CA PRO A 218 -9.12 -9.23 -2.55
C PRO A 218 -7.79 -9.01 -1.82
N ARG A 219 -6.67 -9.26 -2.50
CA ARG A 219 -5.32 -9.19 -1.92
C ARG A 219 -4.40 -8.37 -2.79
N THR A 220 -3.40 -7.78 -2.17
CA THR A 220 -2.27 -7.13 -2.83
C THR A 220 -0.99 -7.60 -2.18
N ALA A 221 -0.01 -8.00 -2.97
CA ALA A 221 1.31 -8.42 -2.51
C ALA A 221 2.41 -7.89 -3.41
N ILE A 222 3.59 -7.69 -2.82
CA ILE A 222 4.82 -7.37 -3.53
C ILE A 222 5.91 -8.36 -3.13
N GLY A 223 6.79 -8.74 -4.07
CA GLY A 223 7.93 -9.59 -3.77
C GLY A 223 9.11 -9.31 -4.68
N ILE A 224 10.25 -9.84 -4.30
CA ILE A 224 11.48 -9.82 -5.09
C ILE A 224 11.82 -11.24 -5.53
N ILE A 225 12.11 -11.40 -6.83
CA ILE A 225 12.56 -12.66 -7.44
C ILE A 225 14.08 -12.68 -7.47
N ASP A 226 14.71 -11.60 -7.96
CA ASP A 226 16.14 -11.41 -8.01
C ASP A 226 16.48 -9.91 -7.99
N GLU A 227 17.75 -9.55 -8.11
CA GLU A 227 18.19 -8.15 -8.18
C GLU A 227 17.40 -7.38 -9.27
N ASN A 228 16.77 -6.28 -8.87
CA ASN A 228 15.93 -5.44 -9.74
C ASN A 228 14.81 -6.19 -10.49
N HIS A 229 14.39 -7.37 -10.01
CA HIS A 229 13.34 -8.18 -10.57
C HIS A 229 12.26 -8.42 -9.50
N TYR A 230 11.12 -7.78 -9.67
CA TYR A 230 10.02 -7.75 -8.72
C TYR A 230 8.79 -8.45 -9.28
N ILE A 231 7.96 -8.94 -8.38
CA ILE A 231 6.65 -9.51 -8.67
C ILE A 231 5.59 -8.78 -7.84
N ILE A 232 4.54 -8.31 -8.49
CA ILE A 232 3.40 -7.66 -7.84
C ILE A 232 2.16 -8.46 -8.20
N VAL A 233 1.38 -8.84 -7.18
CA VAL A 233 0.17 -9.63 -7.35
C VAL A 233 -1.01 -8.90 -6.74
N VAL A 234 -2.09 -8.79 -7.52
CA VAL A 234 -3.38 -8.32 -7.04
C VAL A 234 -4.44 -9.36 -7.37
N SER A 235 -5.27 -9.74 -6.43
CA SER A 235 -6.44 -10.57 -6.67
C SER A 235 -7.72 -9.78 -6.51
N ASP A 236 -8.70 -10.07 -7.36
CA ASP A 236 -10.08 -9.69 -7.14
C ASP A 236 -10.69 -10.49 -5.98
N GLY A 237 -11.89 -10.17 -5.57
CA GLY A 237 -12.62 -10.92 -4.57
C GLY A 237 -13.97 -10.31 -4.24
N ARG A 238 -14.73 -10.99 -3.37
CA ARG A 238 -16.04 -10.56 -2.89
C ARG A 238 -17.10 -10.43 -4.00
N THR A 239 -16.91 -11.14 -5.10
CA THR A 239 -17.88 -11.20 -6.21
C THR A 239 -18.23 -12.65 -6.51
N SER A 240 -19.30 -12.88 -7.29
CA SER A 240 -19.66 -14.22 -7.77
C SER A 240 -18.65 -14.80 -8.75
N GLU A 241 -17.82 -13.95 -9.35
CA GLU A 241 -16.80 -14.34 -10.35
C GLU A 241 -15.42 -14.55 -9.73
N SER A 242 -15.20 -13.98 -8.53
CA SER A 242 -13.94 -14.05 -7.80
C SER A 242 -14.22 -14.01 -6.30
N GLU A 243 -13.98 -15.12 -5.62
CA GLU A 243 -14.18 -15.21 -4.18
C GLU A 243 -13.12 -14.39 -3.41
N GLY A 244 -11.90 -14.43 -3.86
CA GLY A 244 -10.71 -13.87 -3.22
C GLY A 244 -9.75 -14.96 -2.77
N LEU A 245 -8.59 -14.55 -2.27
CA LEU A 245 -7.55 -15.47 -1.80
C LEU A 245 -7.38 -15.39 -0.28
N SER A 246 -7.08 -16.53 0.35
CA SER A 246 -6.46 -16.56 1.68
C SER A 246 -5.02 -16.06 1.59
N LEU A 247 -4.41 -15.71 2.73
CA LEU A 247 -2.98 -15.35 2.76
C LEU A 247 -2.08 -16.48 2.29
N TYR A 248 -2.43 -17.73 2.64
CA TYR A 248 -1.66 -18.89 2.23
C TYR A 248 -1.72 -19.09 0.71
N GLN A 249 -2.89 -18.99 0.09
CA GLN A 249 -3.05 -19.07 -1.37
C GLN A 249 -2.30 -17.94 -2.09
N LEU A 250 -2.32 -16.72 -1.54
CA LEU A 250 -1.52 -15.61 -2.05
C LEU A 250 -0.01 -15.93 -1.98
N ALA A 251 0.44 -16.53 -0.87
CA ALA A 251 1.83 -16.96 -0.72
C ALA A 251 2.21 -18.07 -1.72
N GLU A 252 1.31 -19.02 -2.00
CA GLU A 252 1.51 -20.03 -3.03
C GLU A 252 1.67 -19.40 -4.42
N VAL A 253 0.86 -18.40 -4.75
CA VAL A 253 1.01 -17.62 -6.00
C VAL A 253 2.38 -16.95 -6.04
N MET A 254 2.76 -16.19 -5.00
CA MET A 254 4.05 -15.50 -4.96
C MET A 254 5.23 -16.47 -5.11
N LYS A 255 5.20 -17.61 -4.40
CA LYS A 255 6.23 -18.66 -4.50
C LYS A 255 6.28 -19.28 -5.89
N SER A 256 5.13 -19.52 -6.53
CA SER A 256 5.06 -20.14 -7.87
C SER A 256 5.71 -19.26 -8.95
N TYR A 257 5.73 -17.94 -8.76
CA TYR A 257 6.45 -17.00 -9.61
C TYR A 257 7.90 -16.74 -9.18
N GLY A 258 8.41 -17.52 -8.21
CA GLY A 258 9.82 -17.50 -7.82
C GLY A 258 10.21 -16.42 -6.82
N ALA A 259 9.27 -15.81 -6.11
CA ALA A 259 9.58 -14.83 -5.09
C ALA A 259 10.50 -15.40 -4.00
N LYS A 260 11.62 -14.76 -3.74
CA LYS A 260 12.55 -15.09 -2.63
C LYS A 260 12.06 -14.45 -1.32
N THR A 261 11.54 -13.22 -1.40
CA THR A 261 10.85 -12.53 -0.29
C THR A 261 9.57 -11.92 -0.85
N ALA A 262 8.44 -12.17 -0.18
CA ALA A 262 7.15 -11.59 -0.54
C ALA A 262 6.38 -11.12 0.69
N TYR A 263 5.63 -10.05 0.53
CA TYR A 263 4.95 -9.35 1.60
C TYR A 263 3.53 -8.96 1.23
N ASN A 264 2.59 -9.15 2.15
CA ASN A 264 1.20 -8.78 1.99
C ASN A 264 1.00 -7.29 2.32
N LEU A 265 0.35 -6.57 1.42
CA LEU A 265 -0.07 -5.18 1.58
C LEU A 265 -1.55 -5.08 1.98
N ASP A 266 -2.08 -3.87 2.13
CA ASP A 266 -3.50 -3.70 2.41
C ASP A 266 -4.36 -4.32 1.32
N GLY A 267 -5.41 -4.98 1.75
CA GLY A 267 -6.27 -5.79 0.90
C GLY A 267 -7.72 -5.29 0.86
N GLY A 268 -8.61 -6.20 0.50
CA GLY A 268 -10.03 -5.91 0.42
C GLY A 268 -10.34 -4.80 -0.59
N GLY A 269 -11.08 -3.77 -0.16
CA GLY A 269 -11.44 -2.65 -1.04
C GLY A 269 -10.27 -1.80 -1.54
N SER A 270 -9.10 -1.93 -0.93
CA SER A 270 -7.88 -1.23 -1.37
C SER A 270 -7.20 -1.90 -2.55
N SER A 271 -7.36 -3.24 -2.71
CA SER A 271 -6.67 -4.01 -3.75
C SER A 271 -6.94 -3.46 -5.15
N THR A 272 -6.02 -2.66 -5.63
CA THR A 272 -6.10 -1.97 -6.93
C THR A 272 -4.80 -2.12 -7.68
N LEU A 273 -4.90 -2.54 -8.93
CA LEU A 273 -3.80 -2.56 -9.90
C LEU A 273 -4.05 -1.51 -10.97
N TYR A 274 -3.20 -0.51 -11.03
CA TYR A 274 -3.17 0.50 -12.06
C TYR A 274 -2.04 0.21 -13.04
N PHE A 275 -2.31 0.29 -14.33
CA PHE A 275 -1.31 0.13 -15.38
C PHE A 275 -1.62 1.04 -16.55
N ASN A 276 -0.64 1.80 -16.98
CA ASN A 276 -0.67 2.65 -18.17
C ASN A 276 -1.96 3.49 -18.30
N GLY A 277 -2.34 4.19 -17.24
CA GLY A 277 -3.50 5.08 -17.23
C GLY A 277 -4.83 4.44 -16.84
N GLN A 278 -4.87 3.13 -16.57
CA GLN A 278 -6.12 2.40 -16.31
C GLN A 278 -6.03 1.52 -15.06
N VAL A 279 -7.17 1.34 -14.39
CA VAL A 279 -7.34 0.30 -13.36
C VAL A 279 -7.64 -1.02 -14.07
N ILE A 280 -6.84 -2.03 -13.82
CA ILE A 280 -6.87 -3.31 -14.55
C ILE A 280 -7.81 -4.32 -13.88
N ASN A 281 -7.77 -4.40 -12.55
CA ASN A 281 -8.60 -5.32 -11.78
C ASN A 281 -9.99 -4.74 -11.46
N LYS A 282 -10.84 -5.48 -10.74
CA LYS A 282 -12.16 -5.07 -10.27
C LYS A 282 -12.15 -4.79 -8.74
N PRO A 283 -11.63 -3.64 -8.26
CA PRO A 283 -11.60 -3.36 -6.82
C PRO A 283 -13.00 -3.38 -6.22
N THR A 284 -13.19 -4.06 -5.08
CA THR A 284 -14.51 -4.16 -4.44
C THR A 284 -14.54 -3.47 -3.08
N THR A 285 -15.29 -2.36 -3.00
CA THR A 285 -15.48 -1.55 -1.78
C THR A 285 -16.93 -1.64 -1.29
N GLY A 286 -17.12 -1.55 0.03
CA GLY A 286 -18.45 -1.54 0.64
C GLY A 286 -19.24 -2.83 0.36
N GLY A 287 -18.60 -3.98 0.52
CA GLY A 287 -19.14 -5.29 0.21
C GLY A 287 -18.74 -5.74 -1.19
N ASN A 288 -19.64 -5.66 -2.16
CA ASN A 288 -19.42 -6.13 -3.55
C ASN A 288 -19.49 -5.01 -4.62
N LYS A 289 -19.47 -3.75 -4.20
CA LYS A 289 -19.50 -2.63 -5.16
C LYS A 289 -18.13 -2.52 -5.84
N ILE A 290 -18.09 -2.59 -7.17
CA ILE A 290 -16.86 -2.37 -7.95
C ILE A 290 -16.53 -0.88 -7.92
N SER A 291 -15.55 -0.53 -7.10
CA SER A 291 -15.05 0.84 -6.92
C SER A 291 -13.78 0.79 -6.09
N GLU A 292 -12.78 1.57 -6.46
CA GLU A 292 -11.59 1.77 -5.63
C GLU A 292 -11.95 2.37 -4.27
N ARG A 293 -11.31 1.89 -3.22
CA ARG A 293 -11.22 2.58 -1.92
C ARG A 293 -10.09 3.60 -1.97
N ALA A 294 -10.29 4.76 -1.36
CA ALA A 294 -9.19 5.70 -1.17
C ALA A 294 -8.21 5.15 -0.13
N VAL A 295 -6.91 5.26 -0.41
CA VAL A 295 -5.78 4.73 0.35
C VAL A 295 -4.78 5.83 0.68
N SER A 296 -3.91 5.59 1.66
CA SER A 296 -2.98 6.62 2.15
C SER A 296 -1.72 6.75 1.30
N ASP A 297 -1.35 5.69 0.59
CA ASP A 297 -0.16 5.65 -0.25
C ASP A 297 -0.25 4.56 -1.33
N ILE A 298 0.70 4.61 -2.24
CA ILE A 298 0.90 3.62 -3.30
C ILE A 298 2.35 3.12 -3.33
N VAL A 299 2.52 1.92 -3.88
CA VAL A 299 3.80 1.44 -4.41
C VAL A 299 3.69 1.47 -5.94
N TYR A 300 4.71 2.02 -6.62
CA TYR A 300 4.63 2.19 -8.06
C TYR A 300 5.97 2.03 -8.77
N ILE A 301 5.89 1.75 -10.07
CA ILE A 301 7.01 1.74 -11.01
C ILE A 301 6.87 2.95 -11.91
N GLY A 302 7.93 3.76 -12.01
CA GLY A 302 7.95 4.97 -12.82
C GLY A 302 9.26 5.73 -12.73
N TYR A 303 9.38 6.80 -13.49
CA TYR A 303 10.57 7.66 -13.59
C TYR A 303 10.65 8.70 -12.49
#